data_44feb301e616f2f2ca0817ae2d76e6f8
#
_entry.id   44feb301e616f2f2ca0817ae2d76e6f8
#
_cell.length_a   1.000
_cell.length_b   1.000
_cell.length_c   1.000
_cell.angle_alpha   90.00
_cell.angle_beta   90.00
_cell.angle_gamma   90.00
#
_symmetry.space_group_name_H-M   'P 1'
#
loop_
_entity.id
_entity.type
_entity.pdbx_description
1 polymer ?
#
loop_
_entity_poly.entity_id
_entity_poly.type
_entity_poly.pdbx_seq_one_letter_code
_entity_poly.pdbx_strand_id
1 'polypeptide(L)'
;MHLTIPVLVFLVDLSFAKEYLSWKLLTNKVVFGQAIQLMCHLPKQNCCHNFTRSWEGGPDYKPLTLNEKSSNYTKYIEHLDTETGNSILTIKSFSESDVDILYQCSYGFSSYAAVLQLTKHRYEYHPTELVPVSLSLNGTHMYAKISLEKVFPKPQCYGNANEEDITQESLKVISKRNGIFYKSMIGFNYMIDPQRCFGLVTITCLIGTSYINIAERTFSCRKIGSTFHGKHLAQRDFAASNSHDVESNIIGKVLFVLCFHFVK
;
A
#
# COMPACT_ATOMS: atom_id res chain seq x y z
N MET A 1 -56.45 -22.31 -59.18
CA MET A 1 -55.87 -22.40 -57.83
C MET A 1 -54.54 -21.65 -57.84
N HIS A 2 -54.52 -20.39 -57.36
CA HIS A 2 -53.30 -19.58 -57.22
C HIS A 2 -52.78 -19.77 -55.81
N LEU A 3 -51.64 -20.42 -55.67
CA LEU A 3 -50.93 -20.54 -54.37
C LEU A 3 -50.10 -19.24 -54.20
N THR A 4 -50.54 -18.39 -53.28
CA THR A 4 -49.75 -17.25 -52.80
C THR A 4 -48.88 -17.72 -51.66
N ILE A 5 -47.54 -17.75 -51.87
CA ILE A 5 -46.55 -18.03 -50.87
C ILE A 5 -46.28 -16.72 -50.07
N PRO A 6 -46.54 -16.66 -48.75
CA PRO A 6 -46.18 -15.47 -47.99
C PRO A 6 -44.64 -15.40 -47.82
N VAL A 7 -44.03 -14.33 -48.36
CA VAL A 7 -42.63 -14.00 -48.11
C VAL A 7 -42.56 -13.45 -46.68
N LEU A 8 -42.02 -14.25 -45.76
CA LEU A 8 -41.72 -13.81 -44.39
C LEU A 8 -40.42 -13.00 -44.45
N VAL A 9 -40.53 -11.68 -44.40
CA VAL A 9 -39.39 -10.78 -44.28
C VAL A 9 -38.97 -10.79 -42.82
N PHE A 10 -37.87 -11.51 -42.49
CA PHE A 10 -37.18 -11.39 -41.22
C PHE A 10 -36.42 -10.05 -41.21
N LEU A 11 -36.99 -9.05 -40.55
CA LEU A 11 -36.25 -7.86 -40.12
C LEU A 11 -35.29 -8.28 -39.02
N VAL A 12 -34.04 -8.57 -39.39
CA VAL A 12 -32.95 -8.71 -38.41
C VAL A 12 -32.60 -7.29 -37.97
N ASP A 13 -33.15 -6.89 -36.82
CA ASP A 13 -32.68 -5.70 -36.12
C ASP A 13 -31.22 -5.91 -35.72
N LEU A 14 -30.30 -5.50 -36.57
CA LEU A 14 -28.88 -5.31 -36.25
C LEU A 14 -28.76 -4.09 -35.35
N SER A 15 -29.14 -4.24 -34.09
CA SER A 15 -28.81 -3.26 -33.06
C SER A 15 -27.28 -3.29 -32.88
N PHE A 16 -26.57 -2.48 -33.66
CA PHE A 16 -25.18 -2.17 -33.41
C PHE A 16 -25.13 -1.49 -32.03
N ALA A 17 -24.67 -2.21 -31.01
CA ALA A 17 -24.37 -1.63 -29.72
C ALA A 17 -23.35 -0.51 -29.97
N LYS A 18 -23.79 0.74 -29.85
CA LYS A 18 -22.91 1.91 -29.98
C LYS A 18 -21.92 1.82 -28.83
N GLU A 19 -20.66 1.52 -29.12
CA GLU A 19 -19.58 1.54 -28.12
C GLU A 19 -19.42 2.99 -27.65
N TYR A 20 -19.75 3.23 -26.37
CA TYR A 20 -19.59 4.53 -25.75
C TYR A 20 -18.20 4.65 -25.16
N LEU A 21 -17.57 5.80 -25.35
CA LEU A 21 -16.33 6.15 -24.66
C LEU A 21 -16.55 6.11 -23.14
N SER A 22 -15.66 5.46 -22.41
CA SER A 22 -15.71 5.42 -20.96
C SER A 22 -14.32 5.17 -20.40
N TRP A 23 -14.06 5.63 -19.18
CA TRP A 23 -12.83 5.29 -18.49
C TRP A 23 -13.09 4.67 -17.11
N LYS A 24 -12.11 3.92 -16.63
CA LYS A 24 -12.12 3.30 -15.32
C LYS A 24 -10.72 3.33 -14.68
N LEU A 25 -10.68 3.29 -13.36
CA LEU A 25 -9.44 3.08 -12.61
C LEU A 25 -8.98 1.64 -12.80
N LEU A 26 -7.80 1.46 -13.42
CA LEU A 26 -7.19 0.16 -13.69
C LEU A 26 -6.47 -0.40 -12.46
N THR A 27 -5.79 0.48 -11.70
CA THR A 27 -5.06 0.11 -10.50
C THR A 27 -6.00 -0.45 -9.43
N ASN A 28 -5.81 -1.71 -9.02
CA ASN A 28 -6.68 -2.37 -8.06
C ASN A 28 -6.51 -1.81 -6.64
N LYS A 29 -5.27 -1.62 -6.21
CA LYS A 29 -4.89 -1.07 -4.92
C LYS A 29 -4.12 0.22 -5.14
N VAL A 30 -4.69 1.34 -4.70
CA VAL A 30 -4.10 2.67 -4.84
C VAL A 30 -3.40 3.05 -3.55
N VAL A 31 -2.09 3.19 -3.61
CA VAL A 31 -1.27 3.69 -2.49
C VAL A 31 -0.84 5.11 -2.81
N PHE A 32 -1.19 6.07 -1.95
CA PHE A 32 -0.75 7.44 -2.12
C PHE A 32 0.78 7.54 -2.18
N GLY A 33 1.29 8.39 -3.06
CA GLY A 33 2.72 8.49 -3.38
C GLY A 33 3.18 7.58 -4.51
N GLN A 34 2.43 6.53 -4.85
CA GLN A 34 2.72 5.63 -5.97
C GLN A 34 2.05 6.10 -7.27
N ALA A 35 2.34 5.42 -8.38
CA ALA A 35 1.68 5.64 -9.66
C ALA A 35 0.34 4.89 -9.71
N ILE A 36 -0.66 5.51 -10.35
CA ILE A 36 -1.94 4.87 -10.67
C ILE A 36 -2.22 4.94 -12.15
N GLN A 37 -3.16 4.13 -12.63
CA GLN A 37 -3.55 4.08 -14.03
C GLN A 37 -5.06 4.20 -14.20
N LEU A 38 -5.47 5.10 -15.08
CA LEU A 38 -6.83 5.21 -15.60
C LEU A 38 -6.83 4.66 -17.04
N MET A 39 -7.80 3.83 -17.37
CA MET A 39 -7.91 3.22 -18.71
C MET A 39 -9.19 3.70 -19.37
N CYS A 40 -9.04 4.32 -20.54
CA CYS A 40 -10.12 4.74 -21.41
C CYS A 40 -10.31 3.73 -22.56
N HIS A 41 -11.51 3.20 -22.68
CA HIS A 41 -11.90 2.35 -23.80
C HIS A 41 -12.24 3.22 -25.01
N LEU A 42 -11.45 3.10 -26.07
CA LEU A 42 -11.70 3.80 -27.33
C LEU A 42 -12.64 2.96 -28.21
N PRO A 43 -13.53 3.58 -29.00
CA PRO A 43 -14.36 2.86 -29.96
C PRO A 43 -13.51 2.09 -30.95
N LYS A 44 -13.74 0.79 -31.13
CA LYS A 44 -12.93 -0.09 -32.00
C LYS A 44 -13.05 0.29 -33.49
N GLN A 45 -14.19 0.84 -33.87
CA GLN A 45 -14.38 1.36 -35.22
C GLN A 45 -13.52 2.61 -35.41
N ASN A 46 -12.53 2.54 -36.28
CA ASN A 46 -11.55 3.59 -36.58
C ASN A 46 -10.54 3.88 -35.46
N CYS A 47 -10.29 2.94 -34.54
CA CYS A 47 -9.19 3.06 -33.62
C CYS A 47 -7.85 2.89 -34.37
N CYS A 48 -6.77 3.59 -34.04
CA CYS A 48 -6.63 4.50 -32.86
C CYS A 48 -5.90 5.77 -33.28
N HIS A 49 -5.49 5.85 -34.58
CA HIS A 49 -4.66 6.96 -35.12
C HIS A 49 -5.44 8.01 -35.88
N ASN A 50 -6.70 7.72 -36.25
CA ASN A 50 -7.50 8.59 -37.14
C ASN A 50 -8.01 9.85 -36.41
N PHE A 51 -8.09 9.84 -35.08
CA PHE A 51 -8.59 10.95 -34.30
C PHE A 51 -7.65 11.31 -33.17
N THR A 52 -7.71 12.55 -32.75
CA THR A 52 -6.99 13.07 -31.59
C THR A 52 -7.51 12.43 -30.31
N ARG A 53 -6.58 12.00 -29.46
CA ARG A 53 -6.85 11.52 -28.10
C ARG A 53 -6.36 12.54 -27.09
N SER A 54 -7.11 12.76 -26.03
CA SER A 54 -6.67 13.59 -24.92
C SER A 54 -7.18 13.08 -23.59
N TRP A 55 -6.42 13.41 -22.55
CA TRP A 55 -6.87 13.37 -21.18
C TRP A 55 -6.82 14.77 -20.59
N GLU A 56 -7.89 15.12 -19.88
CA GLU A 56 -8.05 16.37 -19.16
C GLU A 56 -8.39 16.08 -17.72
N GLY A 57 -8.02 16.94 -16.79
CA GLY A 57 -8.29 16.76 -15.38
C GLY A 57 -7.25 17.39 -14.47
N GLY A 58 -7.00 16.75 -13.33
CA GLY A 58 -6.14 17.32 -12.32
C GLY A 58 -6.81 18.43 -11.51
N PRO A 59 -6.12 19.01 -10.52
CA PRO A 59 -6.70 20.01 -9.62
C PRO A 59 -7.27 21.25 -10.33
N ASP A 60 -6.67 21.62 -11.45
CA ASP A 60 -7.05 22.81 -12.22
C ASP A 60 -7.91 22.48 -13.45
N TYR A 61 -8.24 21.21 -13.65
CA TYR A 61 -8.95 20.72 -14.84
C TYR A 61 -8.33 21.24 -16.15
N LYS A 62 -7.09 20.79 -16.41
CA LYS A 62 -6.29 21.20 -17.58
C LYS A 62 -6.02 20.02 -18.49
N PRO A 63 -5.59 20.24 -19.76
CA PRO A 63 -5.05 19.20 -20.61
C PRO A 63 -3.85 18.53 -19.93
N LEU A 64 -3.92 17.21 -19.75
CA LEU A 64 -2.86 16.39 -19.15
C LEU A 64 -2.00 15.78 -20.24
N THR A 65 -2.65 15.19 -21.25
CA THR A 65 -1.97 14.59 -22.42
C THR A 65 -2.74 14.85 -23.71
N LEU A 66 -2.02 14.84 -24.83
CA LEU A 66 -2.56 14.93 -26.19
C LEU A 66 -1.75 14.00 -27.10
N ASN A 67 -2.35 12.92 -27.61
CA ASN A 67 -1.66 11.91 -28.43
C ASN A 67 -0.30 11.51 -27.84
N GLU A 68 -0.29 11.07 -26.59
CA GLU A 68 0.89 10.67 -25.79
C GLU A 68 1.89 11.80 -25.45
N LYS A 69 1.64 13.03 -25.93
CA LYS A 69 2.41 14.20 -25.49
C LYS A 69 1.84 14.73 -24.18
N SER A 70 2.64 14.71 -23.15
CA SER A 70 2.24 15.15 -21.81
C SER A 70 2.51 16.65 -21.60
N SER A 71 1.59 17.33 -20.89
CA SER A 71 1.80 18.69 -20.39
C SER A 71 2.83 18.72 -19.22
N ASN A 72 2.98 17.59 -18.52
CA ASN A 72 3.95 17.42 -17.43
C ASN A 72 4.37 15.94 -17.35
N TYR A 73 5.48 15.58 -17.97
CA TYR A 73 6.01 14.21 -18.02
C TYR A 73 6.44 13.64 -16.64
N THR A 74 6.68 14.50 -15.67
CA THR A 74 7.00 14.03 -14.31
C THR A 74 5.77 13.54 -13.57
N LYS A 75 4.56 13.99 -13.98
CA LYS A 75 3.29 13.66 -13.34
C LYS A 75 2.40 12.76 -14.20
N TYR A 76 2.29 13.02 -15.51
CA TYR A 76 1.35 12.33 -16.40
C TYR A 76 2.05 11.67 -17.57
N ILE A 77 1.67 10.43 -17.86
CA ILE A 77 2.10 9.71 -19.07
C ILE A 77 0.87 9.03 -19.67
N GLU A 78 0.66 9.21 -20.96
CA GLU A 78 -0.31 8.44 -21.72
C GLU A 78 0.41 7.34 -22.50
N HIS A 79 -0.19 6.16 -22.56
CA HIS A 79 0.20 5.07 -23.44
C HIS A 79 -1.03 4.57 -24.19
N LEU A 80 -0.89 4.43 -25.52
CA LEU A 80 -1.91 3.82 -26.37
C LEU A 80 -1.61 2.34 -26.56
N ASP A 81 -2.49 1.49 -26.04
CA ASP A 81 -2.52 0.06 -26.36
C ASP A 81 -3.38 -0.14 -27.64
N THR A 82 -2.71 -0.28 -28.78
CA THR A 82 -3.37 -0.45 -30.08
C THR A 82 -4.03 -1.81 -30.26
N GLU A 83 -3.60 -2.83 -29.52
CA GLU A 83 -4.17 -4.18 -29.60
C GLU A 83 -5.55 -4.22 -28.96
N THR A 84 -5.69 -3.60 -27.81
CA THR A 84 -6.95 -3.58 -27.05
C THR A 84 -7.81 -2.35 -27.34
N GLY A 85 -7.26 -1.33 -28.01
CA GLY A 85 -7.94 -0.06 -28.26
C GLY A 85 -8.13 0.76 -26.96
N ASN A 86 -7.13 0.76 -26.07
CA ASN A 86 -7.21 1.48 -24.81
C ASN A 86 -6.18 2.61 -24.75
N SER A 87 -6.60 3.79 -24.30
CA SER A 87 -5.70 4.86 -23.86
C SER A 87 -5.52 4.79 -22.36
N ILE A 88 -4.28 4.62 -21.89
CA ILE A 88 -3.96 4.45 -20.48
C ILE A 88 -3.23 5.69 -19.99
N LEU A 89 -3.87 6.44 -19.08
CA LEU A 89 -3.25 7.55 -18.36
C LEU A 89 -2.59 7.04 -17.07
N THR A 90 -1.29 7.19 -16.95
CA THR A 90 -0.54 6.98 -15.72
C THR A 90 -0.37 8.30 -14.98
N ILE A 91 -0.83 8.36 -13.72
CA ILE A 91 -0.65 9.49 -12.80
C ILE A 91 0.42 9.08 -11.79
N LYS A 92 1.61 9.69 -11.87
CA LYS A 92 2.73 9.42 -10.96
C LYS A 92 2.57 10.19 -9.65
N SER A 93 3.20 9.69 -8.59
CA SER A 93 3.20 10.33 -7.26
C SER A 93 1.79 10.79 -6.87
N PHE A 94 0.84 9.84 -6.96
CA PHE A 94 -0.58 10.08 -6.69
C PHE A 94 -0.77 10.71 -5.31
N SER A 95 -1.50 11.81 -5.25
CA SER A 95 -1.61 12.67 -4.08
C SER A 95 -3.06 13.00 -3.72
N GLU A 96 -3.26 13.69 -2.62
CA GLU A 96 -4.56 14.17 -2.16
C GLU A 96 -5.27 15.05 -3.18
N SER A 97 -4.50 15.82 -3.96
CA SER A 97 -5.05 16.70 -4.99
C SER A 97 -5.50 15.98 -6.27
N ASP A 98 -5.21 14.69 -6.38
CA ASP A 98 -5.56 13.88 -7.56
C ASP A 98 -6.85 13.07 -7.38
N VAL A 99 -7.48 13.11 -6.20
CA VAL A 99 -8.67 12.33 -5.84
C VAL A 99 -9.87 13.22 -5.58
N ASP A 100 -11.08 12.68 -5.74
CA ASP A 100 -12.37 13.39 -5.67
C ASP A 100 -12.49 14.56 -6.67
N ILE A 101 -11.73 14.47 -7.80
CA ILE A 101 -11.74 15.44 -8.89
C ILE A 101 -12.12 14.79 -10.21
N LEU A 102 -12.49 15.62 -11.18
CA LEU A 102 -12.94 15.21 -12.50
C LEU A 102 -11.74 14.85 -13.39
N TYR A 103 -11.86 13.72 -14.10
CA TYR A 103 -11.00 13.34 -15.22
C TYR A 103 -11.87 13.08 -16.45
N GLN A 104 -11.41 13.54 -17.61
CA GLN A 104 -12.06 13.36 -18.89
C GLN A 104 -11.09 12.68 -19.87
N CYS A 105 -11.59 11.67 -20.56
CA CYS A 105 -10.95 11.07 -21.69
C CYS A 105 -11.72 11.49 -22.96
N SER A 106 -11.00 11.87 -24.03
CA SER A 106 -11.59 12.28 -25.30
C SER A 106 -10.95 11.55 -26.48
N TYR A 107 -11.76 11.22 -27.49
CA TYR A 107 -11.33 10.65 -28.76
C TYR A 107 -12.17 11.25 -29.91
N GLY A 108 -11.54 12.06 -30.76
CA GLY A 108 -12.22 12.83 -31.79
C GLY A 108 -13.26 13.77 -31.17
N PHE A 109 -14.53 13.58 -31.50
CA PHE A 109 -15.66 14.39 -31.04
C PHE A 109 -16.35 13.78 -29.80
N SER A 110 -15.94 12.59 -29.38
CA SER A 110 -16.52 11.91 -28.21
C SER A 110 -15.67 12.15 -26.97
N SER A 111 -16.33 12.38 -25.85
CA SER A 111 -15.66 12.49 -24.55
C SER A 111 -16.46 11.81 -23.44
N TYR A 112 -15.78 11.41 -22.38
CA TYR A 112 -16.37 10.88 -21.16
C TYR A 112 -15.64 11.42 -19.94
N ALA A 113 -16.39 12.04 -19.05
CA ALA A 113 -15.88 12.63 -17.81
C ALA A 113 -16.52 11.98 -16.60
N ALA A 114 -15.71 11.68 -15.59
CA ALA A 114 -16.17 11.15 -14.30
C ALA A 114 -15.23 11.58 -13.18
N VAL A 115 -15.73 11.57 -11.95
CA VAL A 115 -14.93 11.87 -10.75
C VAL A 115 -14.16 10.62 -10.32
N LEU A 116 -12.86 10.76 -10.05
CA LEU A 116 -12.06 9.71 -9.43
C LEU A 116 -12.30 9.70 -7.92
N GLN A 117 -13.33 8.97 -7.50
CA GLN A 117 -13.83 8.97 -6.12
C GLN A 117 -12.92 8.23 -5.15
N LEU A 118 -12.70 8.83 -3.97
CA LEU A 118 -12.01 8.19 -2.85
C LEU A 118 -12.89 7.10 -2.21
N THR A 119 -12.37 5.88 -2.12
CA THR A 119 -13.06 4.76 -1.47
C THR A 119 -12.18 4.07 -0.45
N LYS A 120 -12.74 3.65 0.69
CA LYS A 120 -12.00 3.02 1.80
C LYS A 120 -11.36 1.67 1.43
N HIS A 121 -11.93 0.96 0.45
CA HIS A 121 -11.51 -0.39 0.08
C HIS A 121 -10.40 -0.43 -0.97
N ARG A 122 -10.13 0.70 -1.60
CA ARG A 122 -9.22 0.75 -2.75
C ARG A 122 -8.01 1.64 -2.52
N TYR A 123 -8.12 2.63 -1.65
CA TYR A 123 -7.09 3.64 -1.42
C TYR A 123 -6.45 3.46 -0.05
N GLU A 124 -5.12 3.61 0.00
CA GLU A 124 -4.34 3.48 1.22
C GLU A 124 -3.26 4.56 1.28
N TYR A 125 -3.10 5.15 2.46
CA TYR A 125 -1.94 5.95 2.82
C TYR A 125 -1.27 5.31 4.02
N HIS A 126 -0.04 4.85 3.84
CA HIS A 126 0.75 4.26 4.91
C HIS A 126 1.65 5.32 5.55
N PRO A 127 1.95 5.22 6.86
CA PRO A 127 2.94 6.07 7.49
C PRO A 127 4.29 5.90 6.78
N THR A 128 4.84 6.99 6.25
CA THR A 128 6.12 6.97 5.52
C THR A 128 7.32 6.86 6.44
N GLU A 129 7.17 7.32 7.68
CA GLU A 129 8.15 7.21 8.75
C GLU A 129 7.53 6.41 9.89
N LEU A 130 7.71 5.10 9.83
CA LEU A 130 7.61 4.28 11.04
C LEU A 130 8.86 4.60 11.85
N VAL A 131 8.80 5.64 12.66
CA VAL A 131 9.78 5.79 13.74
C VAL A 131 9.63 4.51 14.57
N PRO A 132 10.67 3.66 14.71
CA PRO A 132 10.56 2.47 15.52
C PRO A 132 10.20 2.90 16.94
N VAL A 133 8.95 2.73 17.28
CA VAL A 133 8.45 3.10 18.59
C VAL A 133 8.93 2.04 19.56
N SER A 134 9.88 2.43 20.42
CA SER A 134 10.30 1.54 21.50
C SER A 134 9.19 1.42 22.52
N LEU A 135 8.67 0.20 22.68
CA LEU A 135 7.83 -0.13 23.82
C LEU A 135 8.66 0.03 25.09
N SER A 136 8.22 0.88 26.01
CA SER A 136 8.90 1.10 27.30
C SER A 136 8.48 0.03 28.30
N LEU A 137 9.43 -0.45 29.10
CA LEU A 137 9.19 -1.43 30.17
C LEU A 137 9.54 -0.80 31.51
N ASN A 138 8.57 -0.75 32.43
CA ASN A 138 8.77 -0.30 33.82
C ASN A 138 8.19 -1.36 34.79
N GLY A 139 9.07 -2.09 35.45
CA GLY A 139 8.67 -3.23 36.26
C GLY A 139 7.99 -4.31 35.38
N THR A 140 6.75 -4.64 35.71
CA THR A 140 5.91 -5.58 34.95
C THR A 140 5.03 -4.91 33.91
N HIS A 141 5.10 -3.57 33.75
CA HIS A 141 4.25 -2.83 32.83
C HIS A 141 5.02 -2.44 31.56
N MET A 142 4.46 -2.83 30.43
CA MET A 142 4.93 -2.42 29.11
C MET A 142 3.96 -1.38 28.53
N TYR A 143 4.48 -0.25 28.07
CA TYR A 143 3.65 0.84 27.56
C TYR A 143 4.27 1.54 26.37
N ALA A 144 3.40 2.10 25.53
CA ALA A 144 3.78 2.96 24.41
C ALA A 144 2.70 4.00 24.12
N LYS A 145 3.13 5.10 23.52
CA LYS A 145 2.25 6.09 22.89
C LYS A 145 2.78 6.34 21.49
N ILE A 146 2.00 5.92 20.49
CA ILE A 146 2.39 5.95 19.10
C ILE A 146 1.49 6.93 18.37
N SER A 147 2.06 7.82 17.55
CA SER A 147 1.31 8.74 16.70
C SER A 147 1.49 8.36 15.24
N LEU A 148 0.39 8.10 14.55
CA LEU A 148 0.34 7.99 13.10
C LEU A 148 -0.23 9.31 12.58
N GLU A 149 0.65 10.20 12.09
CA GLU A 149 0.27 11.57 11.73
C GLU A 149 -0.66 11.63 10.51
N LYS A 150 -0.48 10.69 9.58
CA LYS A 150 -1.26 10.64 8.34
C LYS A 150 -1.45 9.19 7.92
N VAL A 151 -2.70 8.74 7.87
CA VAL A 151 -3.04 7.38 7.40
C VAL A 151 -4.42 7.40 6.72
N PHE A 152 -4.66 6.47 5.80
CA PHE A 152 -5.97 6.26 5.18
C PHE A 152 -6.11 4.80 4.72
N PRO A 153 -7.25 4.17 4.97
CA PRO A 153 -8.36 4.57 5.82
C PRO A 153 -7.99 4.60 7.31
N LYS A 154 -8.98 4.83 8.19
CA LYS A 154 -8.79 4.76 9.64
C LYS A 154 -8.18 3.41 10.04
N PRO A 155 -7.05 3.36 10.77
CA PRO A 155 -6.39 2.12 11.12
C PRO A 155 -7.20 1.30 12.13
N GLN A 156 -7.14 -0.01 12.00
CA GLN A 156 -7.59 -0.99 13.00
C GLN A 156 -6.35 -1.69 13.55
N CYS A 157 -6.05 -1.50 14.83
CA CYS A 157 -4.82 -2.00 15.41
C CYS A 157 -5.08 -3.15 16.38
N TYR A 158 -4.14 -4.08 16.44
CA TYR A 158 -4.15 -5.30 17.21
C TYR A 158 -2.85 -5.41 18.02
N GLY A 159 -2.98 -5.87 19.27
CA GLY A 159 -1.85 -6.17 20.14
C GLY A 159 -1.78 -7.67 20.40
N ASN A 160 -0.61 -8.26 20.23
CA ASN A 160 -0.37 -9.66 20.57
C ASN A 160 0.80 -9.80 21.53
N ALA A 161 0.66 -10.71 22.52
CA ALA A 161 1.74 -11.11 23.40
C ALA A 161 1.88 -12.64 23.33
N ASN A 162 3.01 -13.13 22.80
CA ASN A 162 3.24 -14.57 22.59
C ASN A 162 2.11 -15.24 21.82
N GLU A 163 1.66 -14.61 20.70
CA GLU A 163 0.55 -15.08 19.86
C GLU A 163 -0.85 -14.96 20.50
N GLU A 164 -0.95 -14.58 21.76
CA GLU A 164 -2.21 -14.31 22.45
C GLU A 164 -2.70 -12.89 22.12
N ASP A 165 -3.98 -12.75 21.72
CA ASP A 165 -4.60 -11.44 21.44
C ASP A 165 -4.87 -10.69 22.75
N ILE A 166 -4.18 -9.57 22.93
CA ILE A 166 -4.31 -8.67 24.08
C ILE A 166 -4.92 -7.31 23.68
N THR A 167 -5.55 -7.23 22.52
CA THR A 167 -6.03 -5.96 21.92
C THR A 167 -7.01 -5.22 22.83
N GLN A 168 -8.01 -5.90 23.36
CA GLN A 168 -9.08 -5.26 24.15
C GLN A 168 -8.57 -4.72 25.48
N GLU A 169 -7.63 -5.41 26.11
CA GLU A 169 -7.14 -5.08 27.44
C GLU A 169 -6.01 -4.04 27.40
N SER A 170 -5.25 -4.02 26.31
CA SER A 170 -3.97 -3.30 26.26
C SER A 170 -3.94 -2.14 25.28
N LEU A 171 -4.85 -2.10 24.29
CA LEU A 171 -4.80 -1.14 23.20
C LEU A 171 -5.97 -0.16 23.22
N LYS A 172 -5.65 1.12 23.05
CA LYS A 172 -6.64 2.19 22.81
C LYS A 172 -6.23 3.00 21.59
N VAL A 173 -7.08 3.02 20.56
CA VAL A 173 -6.85 3.79 19.33
C VAL A 173 -7.84 4.95 19.26
N ILE A 174 -7.33 6.17 19.15
CA ILE A 174 -8.11 7.39 18.99
C ILE A 174 -7.71 8.00 17.65
N SER A 175 -8.66 8.13 16.72
CA SER A 175 -8.42 8.68 15.39
C SER A 175 -9.24 9.95 15.17
N LYS A 176 -8.61 11.01 14.67
CA LYS A 176 -9.23 12.26 14.26
C LYS A 176 -9.04 12.46 12.77
N ARG A 177 -10.10 12.82 12.05
CA ARG A 177 -10.03 13.13 10.63
C ARG A 177 -9.34 14.48 10.41
N ASN A 178 -8.45 14.52 9.42
CA ASN A 178 -7.75 15.71 8.95
C ASN A 178 -7.72 15.69 7.41
N GLY A 179 -8.58 16.49 6.76
CA GLY A 179 -8.84 16.40 5.33
C GLY A 179 -9.42 15.03 4.95
N ILE A 180 -8.82 14.36 3.98
CA ILE A 180 -9.19 13.00 3.60
C ILE A 180 -8.53 11.92 4.48
N PHE A 181 -7.48 12.27 5.20
CA PHE A 181 -6.68 11.37 6.03
C PHE A 181 -7.13 11.34 7.50
N TYR A 182 -6.49 10.46 8.26
CA TYR A 182 -6.64 10.37 9.72
C TYR A 182 -5.29 10.58 10.40
N LYS A 183 -5.32 11.32 11.52
CA LYS A 183 -4.29 11.29 12.55
C LYS A 183 -4.75 10.34 13.63
N SER A 184 -3.94 9.34 13.99
CA SER A 184 -4.31 8.31 14.95
C SER A 184 -3.29 8.22 16.07
N MET A 185 -3.79 8.22 17.30
CA MET A 185 -3.01 8.02 18.53
C MET A 185 -3.29 6.61 19.04
N ILE A 186 -2.26 5.82 19.21
CA ILE A 186 -2.32 4.46 19.75
C ILE A 186 -1.68 4.48 21.12
N GLY A 187 -2.49 4.27 22.17
CA GLY A 187 -2.02 4.03 23.52
C GLY A 187 -1.94 2.54 23.78
N PHE A 188 -0.82 2.07 24.25
CA PHE A 188 -0.59 0.68 24.63
C PHE A 188 -0.17 0.60 26.09
N ASN A 189 -0.80 -0.29 26.86
CA ASN A 189 -0.46 -0.58 28.24
C ASN A 189 -0.78 -2.05 28.53
N TYR A 190 0.27 -2.84 28.75
CA TYR A 190 0.17 -4.27 28.98
C TYR A 190 0.90 -4.67 30.26
N MET A 191 0.24 -5.46 31.12
CA MET A 191 0.84 -6.00 32.34
C MET A 191 1.35 -7.41 32.05
N ILE A 192 2.67 -7.56 32.15
CA ILE A 192 3.34 -8.85 31.97
C ILE A 192 3.03 -9.76 33.14
N ASP A 193 2.55 -10.96 32.88
CA ASP A 193 2.35 -12.00 33.87
C ASP A 193 3.72 -12.42 34.46
N PRO A 194 3.95 -12.29 35.80
CA PRO A 194 5.20 -12.71 36.43
C PRO A 194 5.52 -14.20 36.22
N GLN A 195 4.54 -15.02 35.93
CA GLN A 195 4.73 -16.46 35.68
C GLN A 195 5.17 -16.74 34.24
N ARG A 196 4.90 -15.80 33.29
CA ARG A 196 5.25 -15.88 31.86
C ARG A 196 6.25 -14.79 31.49
N CYS A 197 7.40 -14.86 32.12
CA CYS A 197 8.40 -13.79 32.19
C CYS A 197 9.31 -13.65 30.96
N PHE A 198 8.98 -14.21 29.81
CA PHE A 198 9.68 -13.95 28.55
C PHE A 198 8.69 -14.02 27.38
N GLY A 199 8.97 -13.27 26.36
CA GLY A 199 8.10 -13.28 25.19
C GLY A 199 8.33 -12.12 24.24
N LEU A 200 7.42 -12.05 23.29
CA LEU A 200 7.37 -11.03 22.25
C LEU A 200 6.01 -10.33 22.32
N VAL A 201 6.03 -8.99 22.36
CA VAL A 201 4.86 -8.16 22.15
C VAL A 201 4.97 -7.50 20.79
N THR A 202 3.88 -7.58 20.02
CA THR A 202 3.76 -6.91 18.72
C THR A 202 2.49 -6.06 18.67
N ILE A 203 2.58 -4.91 18.01
CA ILE A 203 1.44 -4.05 17.68
C ILE A 203 1.38 -3.92 16.16
N THR A 204 0.32 -4.46 15.58
CA THR A 204 0.10 -4.45 14.14
C THR A 204 -1.18 -3.67 13.83
N CYS A 205 -1.15 -2.81 12.80
CA CYS A 205 -2.34 -2.11 12.35
C CYS A 205 -2.72 -2.53 10.92
N LEU A 206 -4.00 -2.80 10.70
CA LEU A 206 -4.60 -2.96 9.40
C LEU A 206 -4.99 -1.58 8.87
N ILE A 207 -4.42 -1.19 7.73
CA ILE A 207 -4.72 0.06 7.01
C ILE A 207 -5.20 -0.33 5.61
N GLY A 208 -6.50 -0.23 5.36
CA GLY A 208 -7.11 -0.76 4.15
C GLY A 208 -7.02 -2.27 4.08
N THR A 209 -6.15 -2.79 3.23
CA THR A 209 -5.86 -4.23 3.07
C THR A 209 -4.47 -4.62 3.57
N SER A 210 -3.69 -3.65 4.06
CA SER A 210 -2.29 -3.85 4.46
C SER A 210 -2.13 -3.96 5.97
N TYR A 211 -1.47 -5.05 6.40
CA TYR A 211 -1.00 -5.20 7.78
C TYR A 211 0.38 -4.56 7.92
N ILE A 212 0.50 -3.64 8.87
CA ILE A 212 1.74 -2.90 9.13
C ILE A 212 2.14 -3.15 10.58
N ASN A 213 3.33 -3.69 10.80
CA ASN A 213 3.92 -3.80 12.14
C ASN A 213 4.38 -2.42 12.60
N ILE A 214 3.74 -1.91 13.67
CA ILE A 214 3.96 -0.56 14.20
C ILE A 214 5.00 -0.57 15.31
N ALA A 215 5.00 -1.59 16.14
CA ALA A 215 5.95 -1.75 17.24
C ALA A 215 6.12 -3.22 17.60
N GLU A 216 7.33 -3.55 18.01
CA GLU A 216 7.69 -4.89 18.44
C GLU A 216 8.72 -4.82 19.55
N ARG A 217 8.58 -5.66 20.59
CA ARG A 217 9.58 -5.78 21.65
C ARG A 217 9.56 -7.15 22.29
N THR A 218 10.75 -7.72 22.43
CA THR A 218 10.98 -8.86 23.31
C THR A 218 11.12 -8.40 24.76
N PHE A 219 10.64 -9.20 25.71
CA PHE A 219 10.76 -8.96 27.14
C PHE A 219 11.27 -10.19 27.87
N SER A 220 11.96 -9.96 29.01
CA SER A 220 12.47 -11.03 29.87
C SER A 220 12.55 -10.51 31.31
N CYS A 221 12.09 -11.29 32.28
CA CYS A 221 12.08 -10.92 33.69
C CYS A 221 13.44 -10.97 34.38
N ARG A 222 14.49 -11.42 33.74
CA ARG A 222 15.84 -11.44 34.37
C ARG A 222 16.33 -10.06 34.80
N LYS A 223 15.66 -8.95 34.41
CA LYS A 223 15.97 -7.59 34.85
C LYS A 223 15.00 -7.02 35.89
N ILE A 224 13.97 -7.75 36.31
CA ILE A 224 12.92 -7.20 37.20
C ILE A 224 13.22 -7.44 38.70
N GLY A 225 14.25 -8.18 39.03
CA GLY A 225 14.41 -8.66 40.41
C GLY A 225 15.79 -8.66 41.00
N SER A 226 16.77 -7.83 40.61
CA SER A 226 18.06 -7.80 41.28
C SER A 226 18.33 -6.51 42.07
N THR A 227 17.48 -6.18 43.03
CA THR A 227 17.98 -5.56 44.25
C THR A 227 18.28 -6.69 45.25
N PHE A 228 19.26 -7.52 44.92
CA PHE A 228 19.84 -8.38 45.97
C PHE A 228 20.72 -7.54 46.87
N HIS A 229 20.35 -7.50 48.13
CA HIS A 229 21.19 -7.07 49.25
C HIS A 229 22.54 -7.79 49.14
N GLY A 230 23.58 -7.04 48.83
CA GLY A 230 24.95 -7.53 48.88
C GLY A 230 25.35 -7.86 50.29
N LYS A 231 25.50 -9.13 50.59
CA LYS A 231 26.41 -9.56 51.63
C LYS A 231 27.80 -9.69 51.04
N HIS A 232 28.71 -8.93 51.61
CA HIS A 232 30.16 -9.03 51.41
C HIS A 232 30.62 -10.50 51.35
N LEU A 233 31.33 -10.85 50.28
CA LEU A 233 32.29 -11.93 50.30
C LEU A 233 33.49 -11.53 49.45
N ALA A 234 34.61 -11.69 50.13
CA ALA A 234 35.97 -11.27 49.87
C ALA A 234 36.51 -11.42 48.41
N GLN A 235 37.26 -10.41 48.08
CA GLN A 235 38.33 -10.36 47.11
C GLN A 235 39.19 -11.64 47.10
N ARG A 236 39.38 -12.26 45.96
CA ARG A 236 40.60 -13.02 45.64
C ARG A 236 41.08 -12.61 44.28
N ASP A 237 42.21 -11.96 44.33
CA ASP A 237 43.05 -11.66 43.17
C ASP A 237 43.43 -12.92 42.40
N PHE A 238 43.32 -12.90 41.09
CA PHE A 238 44.19 -13.70 40.25
C PHE A 238 44.66 -12.89 39.02
N ALA A 239 45.93 -12.93 38.87
CA ALA A 239 46.79 -12.14 38.01
C ALA A 239 46.60 -12.41 36.52
N ALA A 240 47.06 -11.43 35.77
CA ALA A 240 47.26 -11.37 34.33
C ALA A 240 48.07 -12.54 33.76
N SER A 241 47.70 -12.98 32.57
CA SER A 241 48.69 -13.44 31.59
C SER A 241 48.28 -13.02 30.16
N ASN A 242 49.17 -12.25 29.55
CA ASN A 242 49.24 -11.95 28.14
C ASN A 242 49.49 -13.22 27.32
N SER A 243 48.95 -13.34 26.12
CA SER A 243 49.78 -13.47 24.91
C SER A 243 48.98 -13.83 23.65
N HIS A 244 49.30 -13.09 22.61
CA HIS A 244 49.54 -13.47 21.22
C HIS A 244 48.37 -13.69 20.23
N ASP A 245 48.50 -12.81 19.23
CA ASP A 245 48.02 -12.88 17.85
C ASP A 245 48.05 -14.26 17.20
N VAL A 246 46.98 -14.57 16.42
CA VAL A 246 47.12 -15.26 15.13
C VAL A 246 45.99 -14.78 14.19
N GLU A 247 46.42 -14.08 13.12
CA GLU A 247 45.63 -13.93 11.89
C GLU A 247 45.42 -15.30 11.22
N SER A 248 44.22 -15.55 10.71
CA SER A 248 44.11 -16.43 9.53
C SER A 248 42.85 -16.10 8.69
N ASN A 249 43.15 -15.63 7.49
CA ASN A 249 42.32 -15.54 6.31
C ASN A 249 41.59 -16.85 6.01
N ILE A 250 40.26 -16.79 5.79
CA ILE A 250 39.56 -17.80 4.98
C ILE A 250 38.64 -17.10 3.97
N ILE A 251 39.06 -17.14 2.72
CA ILE A 251 38.30 -16.81 1.51
C ILE A 251 37.28 -17.93 1.27
N GLY A 252 36.00 -17.63 1.44
CA GLY A 252 34.91 -18.53 1.09
C GLY A 252 34.33 -18.22 -0.28
N LYS A 253 34.59 -19.07 -1.25
CA LYS A 253 34.07 -19.05 -2.62
C LYS A 253 32.53 -19.14 -2.63
N VAL A 254 31.88 -18.17 -3.28
CA VAL A 254 30.48 -18.24 -3.67
C VAL A 254 30.38 -18.98 -4.99
N LEU A 255 29.70 -20.11 -4.97
CA LEU A 255 29.41 -20.94 -6.15
C LEU A 255 28.08 -20.47 -6.77
N PHE A 256 28.13 -19.86 -7.96
CA PHE A 256 26.96 -19.60 -8.79
C PHE A 256 26.60 -20.89 -9.55
N VAL A 257 25.39 -21.40 -9.31
CA VAL A 257 24.79 -22.45 -10.13
C VAL A 257 23.84 -21.79 -11.12
N LEU A 258 24.25 -21.73 -12.38
CA LEU A 258 23.40 -21.38 -13.52
C LEU A 258 22.69 -22.66 -14.01
N CYS A 259 21.38 -22.74 -13.85
CA CYS A 259 20.55 -23.73 -14.54
C CYS A 259 20.04 -23.14 -15.86
N PHE A 260 20.65 -23.56 -16.98
CA PHE A 260 20.07 -23.44 -18.31
C PHE A 260 19.07 -24.57 -18.53
N HIS A 261 17.82 -24.26 -18.80
CA HIS A 261 16.89 -25.21 -19.44
C HIS A 261 16.66 -24.78 -20.88
N PHE A 262 17.21 -25.57 -21.80
CA PHE A 262 16.78 -25.68 -23.19
C PHE A 262 15.54 -26.57 -23.27
N VAL A 263 14.50 -26.12 -23.93
CA VAL A 263 13.45 -26.99 -24.50
C VAL A 263 13.17 -26.52 -25.92
N LYS A 264 13.12 -27.52 -26.75
CA LYS A 264 12.84 -27.52 -28.20
C LYS A 264 11.53 -26.83 -28.59
#